data_e540f1aeea2b5b311e40369449cf7e2c
#
_entry.id   e540f1aeea2b5b311e40369449cf7e2c
#
_cell.length_a   1.000
_cell.length_b   1.000
_cell.length_c   1.000
_cell.angle_alpha   90.00
_cell.angle_beta   90.00
_cell.angle_gamma   90.00
#
_symmetry.space_group_name_H-M   'P 1'
#
loop_
_entity.id
_entity.type
_entity.pdbx_description
1 polymer ?
#
loop_
_entity_poly.entity_id
_entity_poly.type
_entity_poly.pdbx_seq_one_letter_code
_entity_poly.pdbx_strand_id
1 'polypeptide(L)'
;NPDYIGAYALDPGKDLTVQISQVRREMVTGADGKKEECTVAYLKDQKPMILNVTNCKTIEKLYGPYIEDWNGKYITLYAAKVRAFGDVVEALRIRPKAPSIKTYICADCRQPIQGAGSKSAEEIAALGKQQYGRALCIECARKAMAKMKEESDDKQNNPAGPTGK
;
A
#
# COMPACT_ATOMS: atom_id res chain seq x y z
N ASN A 1 6.14 -0.26 -22.84
CA ASN A 1 4.82 0.37 -22.93
C ASN A 1 4.62 1.28 -21.72
N PRO A 2 4.43 2.61 -21.93
CA PRO A 2 4.33 3.57 -20.83
C PRO A 2 3.08 3.42 -19.96
N ASP A 3 2.09 2.64 -20.42
CA ASP A 3 0.83 2.42 -19.70
C ASP A 3 0.96 1.37 -18.59
N TYR A 4 2.05 0.61 -18.60
CA TYR A 4 2.32 -0.46 -17.63
C TYR A 4 3.59 -0.19 -16.83
N ILE A 5 3.62 -0.71 -15.60
CA ILE A 5 4.82 -0.63 -14.77
C ILE A 5 5.92 -1.56 -15.31
N GLY A 6 7.14 -1.09 -15.36
CA GLY A 6 8.33 -1.85 -15.76
C GLY A 6 9.46 -1.66 -14.77
N ALA A 7 10.58 -2.36 -15.00
CA ALA A 7 11.77 -2.25 -14.13
C ALA A 7 12.29 -0.81 -13.99
N TYR A 8 12.06 0.03 -15.01
CA TYR A 8 12.42 1.45 -15.00
C TYR A 8 11.71 2.28 -13.91
N ALA A 9 10.60 1.79 -13.38
CA ALA A 9 9.83 2.49 -12.35
C ALA A 9 10.37 2.27 -10.93
N LEU A 10 11.30 1.33 -10.75
CA LEU A 10 11.93 1.06 -9.48
C LEU A 10 13.22 1.87 -9.32
N ASP A 11 13.45 2.40 -8.13
CA ASP A 11 14.74 2.96 -7.78
C ASP A 11 15.84 1.87 -7.84
N PRO A 12 17.05 2.17 -8.33
CA PRO A 12 18.11 1.19 -8.43
C PRO A 12 18.38 0.47 -7.10
N GLY A 13 18.32 -0.87 -7.14
CA GLY A 13 18.58 -1.72 -5.97
C GLY A 13 17.50 -1.71 -4.89
N LYS A 14 16.34 -1.08 -5.15
CA LYS A 14 15.22 -1.06 -4.20
C LYS A 14 14.07 -1.95 -4.66
N ASP A 15 13.46 -2.61 -3.70
CA ASP A 15 12.23 -3.36 -3.89
C ASP A 15 11.01 -2.46 -3.70
N LEU A 16 9.90 -2.79 -4.36
CA LEU A 16 8.63 -2.08 -4.23
C LEU A 16 7.53 -3.05 -3.80
N THR A 17 6.96 -2.84 -2.63
CA THR A 17 5.79 -3.60 -2.18
C THR A 17 4.51 -2.94 -2.70
N VAL A 18 3.65 -3.73 -3.34
CA VAL A 18 2.39 -3.28 -3.93
C VAL A 18 1.26 -4.21 -3.55
N GLN A 19 0.04 -3.70 -3.57
CA GLN A 19 -1.18 -4.48 -3.38
C GLN A 19 -1.86 -4.71 -4.72
N ILE A 20 -2.23 -5.96 -4.99
CA ILE A 20 -3.03 -6.33 -6.16
C ILE A 20 -4.48 -5.95 -5.86
N SER A 21 -5.05 -5.07 -6.66
CA SER A 21 -6.48 -4.73 -6.56
C SER A 21 -7.35 -5.69 -7.37
N GLN A 22 -6.91 -6.06 -8.56
CA GLN A 22 -7.59 -7.00 -9.44
C GLN A 22 -6.62 -7.62 -10.44
N VAL A 23 -6.86 -8.87 -10.83
CA VAL A 23 -6.16 -9.53 -11.93
C VAL A 23 -7.18 -9.98 -12.97
N ARG A 24 -6.91 -9.72 -14.23
CA ARG A 24 -7.75 -10.17 -15.34
C ARG A 24 -6.96 -10.40 -16.61
N ARG A 25 -7.55 -11.15 -17.52
CA ARG A 25 -7.01 -11.35 -18.87
C ARG A 25 -7.61 -10.32 -19.80
N GLU A 26 -6.76 -9.64 -20.57
CA GLU A 26 -7.19 -8.61 -21.51
C GLU A 26 -6.25 -8.51 -22.69
N MET A 27 -6.75 -7.92 -23.77
CA MET A 27 -5.94 -7.68 -24.97
C MET A 27 -5.04 -6.47 -24.77
N VAL A 28 -3.75 -6.67 -24.90
CA VAL A 28 -2.73 -5.61 -24.78
C VAL A 28 -2.07 -5.40 -26.14
N THR A 29 -1.90 -4.14 -26.53
CA THR A 29 -1.17 -3.79 -27.74
C THR A 29 0.32 -3.67 -27.41
N GLY A 30 1.14 -4.51 -28.03
CA GLY A 30 2.60 -4.48 -27.90
C GLY A 30 3.23 -3.28 -28.63
N ALA A 31 4.53 -3.08 -28.41
CA ALA A 31 5.29 -2.02 -29.07
C ALA A 31 5.35 -2.15 -30.60
N ASP A 32 5.19 -3.36 -31.11
CA ASP A 32 5.11 -3.70 -32.54
C ASP A 32 3.70 -3.51 -33.14
N GLY A 33 2.73 -3.02 -32.34
CA GLY A 33 1.33 -2.83 -32.75
C GLY A 33 0.49 -4.10 -32.75
N LYS A 34 1.07 -5.27 -32.45
CA LYS A 34 0.33 -6.52 -32.32
C LYS A 34 -0.44 -6.58 -31.02
N LYS A 35 -1.62 -7.16 -31.08
CA LYS A 35 -2.46 -7.40 -29.91
C LYS A 35 -2.28 -8.82 -29.42
N GLU A 36 -2.00 -8.97 -28.15
CA GLU A 36 -1.87 -10.25 -27.47
C GLU A 36 -2.75 -10.28 -26.21
N GLU A 37 -3.32 -11.45 -25.92
CA GLU A 37 -4.03 -11.65 -24.66
C GLU A 37 -3.01 -11.82 -23.53
N CYS A 38 -3.04 -10.89 -22.55
CA CYS A 38 -2.14 -10.89 -21.42
C CYS A 38 -2.90 -11.00 -20.12
N THR A 39 -2.26 -11.57 -19.09
CA THR A 39 -2.71 -11.47 -17.71
C THR A 39 -2.19 -10.15 -17.15
N VAL A 40 -3.08 -9.30 -16.68
CA VAL A 40 -2.76 -7.97 -16.15
C VAL A 40 -3.18 -7.87 -14.70
N ALA A 41 -2.24 -7.51 -13.83
CA ALA A 41 -2.49 -7.18 -12.43
C ALA A 41 -2.65 -5.67 -12.30
N TYR A 42 -3.81 -5.24 -11.86
CA TYR A 42 -4.06 -3.85 -11.45
C TYR A 42 -3.56 -3.67 -10.03
N LEU A 43 -2.70 -2.70 -9.84
CA LEU A 43 -2.02 -2.44 -8.58
C LEU A 43 -2.57 -1.17 -7.94
N LYS A 44 -2.73 -1.19 -6.63
CA LYS A 44 -3.18 -0.01 -5.90
C LYS A 44 -2.10 1.09 -5.95
N ASP A 45 -2.50 2.30 -6.33
CA ASP A 45 -1.63 3.49 -6.42
C ASP A 45 -0.43 3.35 -7.37
N GLN A 46 -0.47 2.37 -8.28
CA GLN A 46 0.57 2.12 -9.27
C GLN A 46 -0.05 1.83 -10.64
N LYS A 47 0.75 1.93 -11.70
CA LYS A 47 0.35 1.46 -13.02
C LYS A 47 0.11 -0.05 -13.00
N PRO A 48 -0.79 -0.57 -13.85
CA PRO A 48 -0.99 -2.00 -13.97
C PRO A 48 0.30 -2.71 -14.46
N MET A 49 0.44 -3.97 -14.09
CA MET A 49 1.58 -4.81 -14.45
C MET A 49 1.14 -5.94 -15.36
N ILE A 50 1.80 -6.08 -16.51
CA ILE A 50 1.65 -7.26 -17.35
C ILE A 50 2.42 -8.42 -16.69
N LEU A 51 1.72 -9.49 -16.38
CA LEU A 51 2.29 -10.68 -15.77
C LEU A 51 2.73 -11.67 -16.85
N ASN A 52 4.03 -11.91 -16.95
CA ASN A 52 4.54 -13.02 -17.76
C ASN A 52 4.40 -14.35 -17.00
N VAL A 53 4.70 -15.45 -17.68
CA VAL A 53 4.58 -16.80 -17.10
C VAL A 53 5.39 -16.96 -15.82
N THR A 54 6.60 -16.40 -15.75
CA THR A 54 7.46 -16.47 -14.57
C THR A 54 6.82 -15.76 -13.38
N ASN A 55 6.28 -14.57 -13.58
CA ASN A 55 5.62 -13.79 -12.54
C ASN A 55 4.30 -14.43 -12.08
N CYS A 56 3.50 -14.96 -13.02
CA CYS A 56 2.31 -15.73 -12.69
C CYS A 56 2.63 -16.95 -11.82
N LYS A 57 3.64 -17.72 -12.15
CA LYS A 57 4.08 -18.89 -11.35
C LYS A 57 4.56 -18.49 -9.96
N THR A 58 5.19 -17.33 -9.82
CA THR A 58 5.63 -16.84 -8.51
C THR A 58 4.41 -16.49 -7.63
N ILE A 59 3.42 -15.78 -8.17
CA ILE A 59 2.19 -15.45 -7.43
C ILE A 59 1.40 -16.72 -7.10
N GLU A 60 1.31 -17.66 -8.04
CA GLU A 60 0.66 -18.96 -7.83
C GLU A 60 1.27 -19.73 -6.65
N LYS A 61 2.58 -19.75 -6.53
CA LYS A 61 3.27 -20.37 -5.38
C LYS A 61 2.99 -19.67 -4.06
N LEU A 62 2.76 -18.35 -4.08
CA LEU A 62 2.46 -17.57 -2.88
C LEU A 62 1.01 -17.68 -2.44
N TYR A 63 0.08 -17.67 -3.39
CA TYR A 63 -1.36 -17.44 -3.12
C TYR A 63 -2.31 -18.44 -3.78
N GLY A 64 -1.78 -19.45 -4.47
CA GLY A 64 -2.57 -20.50 -5.11
C GLY A 64 -2.84 -20.27 -6.59
N PRO A 65 -3.45 -21.26 -7.28
CA PRO A 65 -3.54 -21.29 -8.74
C PRO A 65 -4.63 -20.40 -9.35
N TYR A 66 -5.52 -19.85 -8.53
CA TYR A 66 -6.67 -19.08 -9.02
C TYR A 66 -6.40 -17.58 -8.95
N ILE A 67 -6.52 -16.90 -10.09
CA ILE A 67 -6.25 -15.45 -10.19
C ILE A 67 -7.20 -14.61 -9.33
N GLU A 68 -8.40 -15.09 -9.08
CA GLU A 68 -9.38 -14.44 -8.20
C GLU A 68 -8.90 -14.35 -6.76
N ASP A 69 -8.13 -15.33 -6.30
CA ASP A 69 -7.57 -15.38 -4.95
C ASP A 69 -6.40 -14.41 -4.76
N TRP A 70 -5.86 -13.85 -5.85
CA TRP A 70 -4.77 -12.89 -5.80
C TRP A 70 -5.23 -11.47 -5.49
N ASN A 71 -6.52 -11.20 -5.62
CA ASN A 71 -7.10 -9.89 -5.31
C ASN A 71 -6.89 -9.53 -3.84
N GLY A 72 -6.41 -8.32 -3.57
CA GLY A 72 -6.12 -7.85 -2.22
C GLY A 72 -4.78 -8.31 -1.63
N LYS A 73 -4.07 -9.21 -2.31
CA LYS A 73 -2.77 -9.73 -1.86
C LYS A 73 -1.64 -8.75 -2.15
N TYR A 74 -0.60 -8.83 -1.33
CA TYR A 74 0.61 -8.02 -1.47
C TYR A 74 1.72 -8.82 -2.11
N ILE A 75 2.47 -8.18 -3.01
CA ILE A 75 3.65 -8.73 -3.65
C ILE A 75 4.79 -7.72 -3.57
N THR A 76 6.03 -8.22 -3.62
CA THR A 76 7.22 -7.39 -3.67
C THR A 76 7.84 -7.48 -5.05
N LEU A 77 7.94 -6.33 -5.72
CA LEU A 77 8.54 -6.19 -7.04
C LEU A 77 10.03 -5.84 -6.92
N TYR A 78 10.83 -6.40 -7.79
CA TYR A 78 12.25 -6.06 -7.92
C TYR A 78 12.70 -6.11 -9.38
N ALA A 79 13.75 -5.36 -9.71
CA ALA A 79 14.37 -5.39 -11.01
C ALA A 79 15.44 -6.49 -11.04
N ALA A 80 15.33 -7.41 -11.98
CA ALA A 80 16.28 -8.48 -12.19
C ALA A 80 16.97 -8.35 -13.56
N LYS A 81 18.26 -8.58 -13.61
CA LYS A 81 18.99 -8.71 -14.88
C LYS A 81 18.72 -10.09 -15.48
N VAL A 82 18.13 -10.11 -16.64
CA VAL A 82 17.81 -11.34 -17.39
C VAL A 82 18.40 -11.30 -18.79
N ARG A 83 18.70 -12.46 -19.35
CA ARG A 83 19.08 -12.55 -20.77
C ARG A 83 17.82 -12.68 -21.61
N ALA A 84 17.64 -11.76 -22.55
CA ALA A 84 16.58 -11.80 -23.54
C ALA A 84 17.14 -11.33 -24.90
N PHE A 85 16.82 -12.07 -25.94
CA PHE A 85 17.24 -11.74 -27.33
C PHE A 85 18.75 -11.51 -27.51
N GLY A 86 19.58 -12.26 -26.77
CA GLY A 86 21.05 -12.13 -26.82
C GLY A 86 21.65 -11.04 -25.94
N ASP A 87 20.85 -10.18 -25.37
CA ASP A 87 21.26 -9.08 -24.50
C ASP A 87 20.85 -9.28 -23.04
N VAL A 88 21.55 -8.58 -22.13
CA VAL A 88 21.19 -8.48 -20.72
C VAL A 88 20.27 -7.28 -20.55
N VAL A 89 19.02 -7.53 -20.15
CA VAL A 89 18.01 -6.49 -19.89
C VAL A 89 17.48 -6.57 -18.47
N GLU A 90 16.98 -5.47 -17.96
CA GLU A 90 16.27 -5.44 -16.68
C GLU A 90 14.81 -5.84 -16.90
N ALA A 91 14.36 -6.83 -16.13
CA ALA A 91 12.98 -7.28 -16.11
C ALA A 91 12.37 -7.12 -14.71
N LEU A 92 11.11 -6.73 -14.68
CA LEU A 92 10.35 -6.68 -13.44
C LEU A 92 9.99 -8.09 -12.99
N ARG A 93 10.35 -8.44 -11.77
CA ARG A 93 10.13 -9.74 -11.15
C ARG A 93 9.45 -9.60 -9.80
N ILE A 94 8.87 -10.69 -9.32
CA ILE A 94 8.20 -10.77 -8.02
C ILE A 94 9.05 -11.63 -7.10
N ARG A 95 9.31 -11.14 -5.89
CA ARG A 95 10.02 -11.92 -4.87
C ARG A 95 9.24 -13.18 -4.53
N PRO A 96 9.92 -14.32 -4.35
CA PRO A 96 9.28 -15.61 -4.03
C PRO A 96 8.80 -15.72 -2.58
N LYS A 97 8.74 -14.62 -1.87
CA LYS A 97 8.29 -14.51 -0.49
C LYS A 97 7.24 -13.41 -0.39
N ALA A 98 6.12 -13.73 0.28
CA ALA A 98 5.09 -12.74 0.58
C ALA A 98 5.64 -11.67 1.53
N PRO A 99 5.40 -10.36 1.27
CA PRO A 99 5.85 -9.31 2.16
C PRO A 99 5.10 -9.36 3.49
N SER A 100 5.82 -9.10 4.60
CA SER A 100 5.20 -8.92 5.91
C SER A 100 4.60 -7.53 6.00
N ILE A 101 3.29 -7.44 5.90
CA ILE A 101 2.56 -6.19 6.06
C ILE A 101 2.11 -6.09 7.52
N LYS A 102 2.68 -5.13 8.24
CA LYS A 102 2.18 -4.79 9.57
C LYS A 102 0.89 -4.00 9.43
N THR A 103 -0.19 -4.53 10.00
CA THR A 103 -1.47 -3.84 10.07
C THR A 103 -1.58 -3.14 11.43
N TYR A 104 -1.84 -1.85 11.43
CA TYR A 104 -2.08 -1.05 12.61
C TYR A 104 -3.58 -0.82 12.76
N ILE A 105 -4.13 -1.12 13.93
CA ILE A 105 -5.56 -0.99 14.21
C ILE A 105 -5.80 0.24 15.07
N CYS A 106 -6.77 1.06 14.67
CA CYS A 106 -7.21 2.21 15.46
C CYS A 106 -7.84 1.73 16.77
N ALA A 107 -7.39 2.29 17.90
CA ALA A 107 -7.90 1.91 19.21
C ALA A 107 -9.36 2.30 19.44
N ASP A 108 -9.83 3.35 18.79
CA ASP A 108 -11.18 3.89 19.00
C ASP A 108 -12.22 3.24 18.08
N CYS A 109 -12.00 3.23 16.75
CA CYS A 109 -12.98 2.69 15.80
C CYS A 109 -12.71 1.24 15.37
N ARG A 110 -11.60 0.64 15.79
CA ARG A 110 -11.19 -0.74 15.48
C ARG A 110 -10.95 -1.03 13.99
N GLN A 111 -10.88 0.00 13.17
CA GLN A 111 -10.57 -0.14 11.75
C GLN A 111 -9.06 -0.06 11.50
N PRO A 112 -8.56 -0.68 10.41
CA PRO A 112 -7.17 -0.54 10.02
C PRO A 112 -6.79 0.92 9.78
N ILE A 113 -5.66 1.34 10.34
CA ILE A 113 -5.09 2.67 10.09
C ILE A 113 -4.45 2.66 8.71
N GLN A 114 -4.82 3.62 7.88
CA GLN A 114 -4.26 3.80 6.53
C GLN A 114 -3.31 4.98 6.50
N GLY A 115 -2.31 4.90 5.61
CA GLY A 115 -1.45 6.04 5.31
C GLY A 115 -2.24 7.17 4.65
N ALA A 116 -1.77 8.39 4.85
CA ALA A 116 -2.35 9.58 4.21
C ALA A 116 -1.27 10.61 3.90
N GLY A 117 -1.36 11.21 2.73
CA GLY A 117 -0.34 12.13 2.23
C GLY A 117 1.02 11.45 2.15
N SER A 118 2.04 12.07 2.76
CA SER A 118 3.40 11.54 2.84
C SER A 118 3.65 10.57 4.00
N LYS A 119 2.64 10.35 4.86
CA LYS A 119 2.76 9.54 6.08
C LYS A 119 2.25 8.12 5.86
N SER A 120 3.04 7.13 6.28
CA SER A 120 2.63 5.72 6.30
C SER A 120 1.63 5.45 7.44
N ALA A 121 0.96 4.29 7.37
CA ALA A 121 0.08 3.84 8.46
C ALA A 121 0.84 3.71 9.79
N GLU A 122 2.10 3.27 9.75
CA GLU A 122 2.98 3.18 10.92
C GLU A 122 3.24 4.56 11.56
N GLU A 123 3.57 5.55 10.74
CA GLU A 123 3.80 6.92 11.21
C GLU A 123 2.55 7.53 11.82
N ILE A 124 1.38 7.31 11.22
CA ILE A 124 0.10 7.80 11.76
C ILE A 124 -0.23 7.12 13.08
N ALA A 125 -0.03 5.80 13.19
CA ALA A 125 -0.21 5.07 14.44
C ALA A 125 0.74 5.58 15.55
N ALA A 126 2.01 5.83 15.19
CA ALA A 126 3.00 6.37 16.13
C ALA A 126 2.65 7.78 16.61
N LEU A 127 2.18 8.65 15.72
CA LEU A 127 1.71 10.00 16.08
C LEU A 127 0.52 9.94 17.05
N GLY A 128 -0.43 9.04 16.82
CA GLY A 128 -1.55 8.82 17.73
C GLY A 128 -1.10 8.40 19.12
N LYS A 129 -0.16 7.48 19.21
CA LYS A 129 0.44 7.05 20.48
C LYS A 129 1.17 8.20 21.20
N GLN A 130 1.91 9.01 20.46
CA GLN A 130 2.64 10.15 21.02
C GLN A 130 1.72 11.24 21.53
N GLN A 131 0.67 11.59 20.82
CA GLN A 131 -0.22 12.71 21.14
C GLN A 131 -1.38 12.32 22.07
N TYR A 132 -1.90 11.12 21.95
CA TYR A 132 -3.13 10.66 22.62
C TYR A 132 -2.94 9.39 23.47
N GLY A 133 -1.72 8.86 23.53
CA GLY A 133 -1.41 7.63 24.28
C GLY A 133 -1.92 6.33 23.62
N ARG A 134 -2.52 6.38 22.43
CA ARG A 134 -3.03 5.24 21.70
C ARG A 134 -2.97 5.45 20.19
N ALA A 135 -2.86 4.35 19.43
CA ALA A 135 -2.85 4.41 17.97
C ALA A 135 -4.23 4.81 17.45
N LEU A 136 -4.32 5.90 16.70
CA LEU A 136 -5.56 6.41 16.12
C LEU A 136 -5.43 6.61 14.62
N CYS A 137 -6.52 6.32 13.89
CA CYS A 137 -6.65 6.78 12.50
C CYS A 137 -6.86 8.30 12.48
N ILE A 138 -6.73 8.91 11.30
CA ILE A 138 -6.84 10.37 11.16
C ILE A 138 -8.17 10.91 11.65
N GLU A 139 -9.27 10.23 11.35
CA GLU A 139 -10.60 10.67 11.78
C GLU A 139 -10.76 10.64 13.30
N CYS A 140 -10.34 9.56 13.95
CA CYS A 140 -10.40 9.43 15.40
C CYS A 140 -9.43 10.41 16.08
N ALA A 141 -8.26 10.67 15.49
CA ALA A 141 -7.34 11.69 15.98
C ALA A 141 -7.94 13.10 15.91
N ARG A 142 -8.66 13.42 14.84
CA ARG A 142 -9.40 14.71 14.73
C ARG A 142 -10.47 14.83 15.81
N LYS A 143 -11.24 13.77 16.07
CA LYS A 143 -12.24 13.75 17.15
C LYS A 143 -11.60 13.91 18.52
N ALA A 144 -10.48 13.25 18.77
CA ALA A 144 -9.73 13.39 20.03
C ALA A 144 -9.18 14.80 20.22
N MET A 145 -8.68 15.43 19.16
CA MET A 145 -8.22 16.82 19.20
C MET A 145 -9.36 17.79 19.51
N ALA A 146 -10.52 17.62 18.87
CA ALA A 146 -11.70 18.45 19.14
C ALA A 146 -12.17 18.34 20.60
N LYS A 147 -12.18 17.13 21.17
CA LYS A 147 -12.49 16.88 22.59
C LYS A 147 -11.51 17.59 23.52
N MET A 148 -10.21 17.54 23.24
CA MET A 148 -9.18 18.19 24.04
C MET A 148 -9.34 19.73 24.03
N LYS A 149 -9.75 20.32 22.91
CA LYS A 149 -10.05 21.76 22.79
C LYS A 149 -11.28 22.15 23.59
N GLU A 150 -12.37 21.40 23.53
CA GLU A 150 -13.57 21.64 24.33
C GLU A 150 -13.28 21.60 25.84
N GLU A 151 -12.54 20.60 26.31
CA GLU A 151 -12.15 20.47 27.72
C GLU A 151 -11.24 21.62 28.19
N SER A 152 -10.36 22.14 27.33
CA SER A 152 -9.51 23.27 27.66
C SER A 152 -10.28 24.60 27.69
N ASP A 153 -11.27 24.78 26.82
CA ASP A 153 -12.15 25.96 26.80
C ASP A 153 -13.08 25.98 28.03
N ASP A 154 -13.63 24.84 28.42
CA ASP A 154 -14.46 24.71 29.63
C ASP A 154 -13.66 25.04 30.91
N LYS A 155 -12.40 24.66 31.01
CA LYS A 155 -11.51 25.01 32.11
C LYS A 155 -11.16 26.50 32.18
N GLN A 156 -11.11 27.18 31.02
CA GLN A 156 -10.90 28.63 30.98
C GLN A 156 -12.15 29.44 31.31
N ASN A 157 -13.33 28.91 31.01
CA ASN A 157 -14.61 29.55 31.21
C ASN A 157 -15.22 29.29 32.60
N ASN A 158 -14.62 28.45 33.43
CA ASN A 158 -15.07 28.21 34.81
C ASN A 158 -13.96 28.58 35.82
N PRO A 159 -13.75 29.87 36.08
CA PRO A 159 -12.85 30.26 37.15
C PRO A 159 -13.40 29.72 38.48
N ALA A 160 -12.54 29.10 39.26
CA ALA A 160 -12.88 28.62 40.61
C ALA A 160 -13.70 29.69 41.34
N GLY A 161 -14.92 29.34 41.74
CA GLY A 161 -15.80 30.25 42.46
C GLY A 161 -15.15 30.81 43.72
N PRO A 162 -15.59 31.98 44.19
CA PRO A 162 -14.98 32.63 45.34
C PRO A 162 -15.09 31.73 46.56
N THR A 163 -13.99 31.50 47.23
CA THR A 163 -13.94 30.95 48.57
C THR A 163 -14.72 31.89 49.47
N GLY A 164 -15.99 31.59 49.71
CA GLY A 164 -16.77 32.23 50.76
C GLY A 164 -16.18 31.88 52.13
N LYS A 165 -16.13 32.85 52.99
CA LYS A 165 -15.66 32.77 54.38
C LYS A 165 -16.25 31.59 55.14
#